data_02b89417d2435141537e1b67a623b6e1
#
_entry.id   02b89417d2435141537e1b67a623b6e1
#
_cell.length_a   1.000
_cell.length_b   1.000
_cell.length_c   1.000
_cell.angle_alpha   90.00
_cell.angle_beta   90.00
_cell.angle_gamma   90.00
#
_symmetry.space_group_name_H-M   'P 1'
#
loop_
_entity.id
_entity.type
_entity.pdbx_description
1 polymer ?
#
loop_
_entity_poly.entity_id
_entity_poly.type
_entity_poly.pdbx_seq_one_letter_code
_entity_poly.pdbx_strand_id
1 'polypeptide(L)'
;MAWSPDDETLNLINHVALQNALEYEGKAAVGSVIGRIMGMREDLKQHGKYVTGLVAKSVADANTMAAEQGLDAVRSVLEREAPHLLEKRETKARREGLPDLENAESGKVVLRFAPNPNGPLSFGHARGLVINSTYREMYDGEFILRFDDTDTKVKPPMLEAYERIQEETAWLIGRKPDRVVIASDRIDIYYEYATSMLEGGFGYVCRCTADEFKEHRVAKTNCPCRTQTPEDNAVFWKRMLKGAYKPGEAVVRVKTDMTLKNPALRDWPALRLQDTNLHPHPRPEIGSTYVVWPLLDFQSAVEDHLQGVTHIIRGKDLMDSTRKQTLLYEHFGWTYPETLYWGRVKVHEWGGFSTSQMRSDIEAGTYSDWDDPRLPTLAGLRNRGIQAEALRNFWLELGITQKDISVPLATLYAHNTKIVDDTAPRLTFVRHPVSFELHGEYPASIEIPTHPNHSQMGIRSVSYTHLTLPTTPYV
;
A
#
# COMPACT_ATOMS: atom_id res chain seq x y z
N MET A 1 34.89 -15.00 -27.12
CA MET A 1 34.28 -14.52 -28.38
C MET A 1 33.13 -13.61 -27.98
N ALA A 2 32.97 -12.49 -28.70
CA ALA A 2 31.79 -11.63 -28.48
C ALA A 2 30.55 -12.44 -28.88
N TRP A 3 29.51 -12.44 -28.05
CA TRP A 3 28.23 -13.08 -28.37
C TRP A 3 27.64 -12.42 -29.62
N SER A 4 27.21 -13.24 -30.58
CA SER A 4 26.51 -12.81 -31.78
C SER A 4 25.14 -13.51 -31.82
N PRO A 5 24.04 -12.79 -32.09
CA PRO A 5 22.74 -13.41 -32.21
C PRO A 5 22.66 -14.28 -33.46
N ASP A 6 21.92 -15.35 -33.39
CA ASP A 6 21.54 -16.16 -34.53
C ASP A 6 20.37 -15.51 -35.30
N ASP A 7 20.11 -15.97 -36.52
CA ASP A 7 19.05 -15.45 -37.36
C ASP A 7 17.66 -15.58 -36.73
N GLU A 8 17.44 -16.65 -35.96
CA GLU A 8 16.19 -16.87 -35.24
C GLU A 8 15.94 -15.76 -34.20
N THR A 9 16.96 -15.39 -33.44
CA THR A 9 16.90 -14.32 -32.46
C THR A 9 16.68 -12.96 -33.14
N LEU A 10 17.34 -12.68 -34.25
CA LEU A 10 17.16 -11.44 -35.02
C LEU A 10 15.74 -11.34 -35.57
N ASN A 11 15.21 -12.40 -36.15
CA ASN A 11 13.85 -12.46 -36.65
C ASN A 11 12.82 -12.26 -35.54
N LEU A 12 13.01 -12.92 -34.40
CA LEU A 12 12.14 -12.74 -33.23
C LEU A 12 12.12 -11.26 -32.78
N ILE A 13 13.27 -10.61 -32.68
CA ILE A 13 13.37 -9.20 -32.29
C ILE A 13 12.61 -8.31 -33.28
N ASN A 14 12.82 -8.52 -34.58
CA ASN A 14 12.15 -7.74 -35.63
C ASN A 14 10.63 -7.93 -35.61
N HIS A 15 10.16 -9.18 -35.54
CA HIS A 15 8.73 -9.46 -35.53
C HIS A 15 8.03 -8.91 -34.28
N VAL A 16 8.66 -9.01 -33.10
CA VAL A 16 8.12 -8.44 -31.87
C VAL A 16 8.10 -6.90 -31.92
N ALA A 17 9.09 -6.26 -32.57
CA ALA A 17 9.10 -4.82 -32.78
C ALA A 17 7.97 -4.38 -33.74
N LEU A 18 7.76 -5.08 -34.86
CA LEU A 18 6.66 -4.83 -35.80
C LEU A 18 5.30 -5.03 -35.12
N GLN A 19 5.14 -6.08 -34.33
CA GLN A 19 3.90 -6.31 -33.59
C GLN A 19 3.63 -5.17 -32.60
N ASN A 20 4.66 -4.71 -31.87
CA ASN A 20 4.51 -3.60 -30.94
C ASN A 20 4.16 -2.29 -31.67
N ALA A 21 4.73 -2.06 -32.86
CA ALA A 21 4.34 -0.92 -33.71
C ALA A 21 2.86 -1.02 -34.14
N LEU A 22 2.38 -2.21 -34.50
CA LEU A 22 0.98 -2.42 -34.84
C LEU A 22 0.03 -2.21 -33.65
N GLU A 23 0.40 -2.71 -32.48
CA GLU A 23 -0.39 -2.57 -31.23
C GLU A 23 -0.48 -1.11 -30.75
N TYR A 24 0.52 -0.28 -31.04
CA TYR A 24 0.61 1.12 -30.57
C TYR A 24 0.62 2.15 -31.72
N GLU A 25 -0.12 1.86 -32.78
CA GLU A 25 -0.37 2.80 -33.89
C GLU A 25 0.91 3.44 -34.48
N GLY A 26 1.92 2.63 -34.69
CA GLY A 26 3.21 3.06 -35.22
C GLY A 26 4.21 3.60 -34.21
N LYS A 27 3.92 3.47 -32.91
CA LYS A 27 4.76 3.98 -31.81
C LYS A 27 5.31 2.86 -30.93
N ALA A 28 6.04 1.91 -31.54
CA ALA A 28 6.72 0.87 -30.77
C ALA A 28 7.71 1.45 -29.75
N ALA A 29 7.76 0.85 -28.56
CA ALA A 29 8.62 1.28 -27.46
C ALA A 29 9.67 0.23 -27.12
N VAL A 30 10.94 0.64 -27.07
CA VAL A 30 12.10 -0.24 -26.80
C VAL A 30 11.91 -1.05 -25.51
N GLY A 31 11.47 -0.41 -24.42
CA GLY A 31 11.26 -1.08 -23.14
C GLY A 31 10.19 -2.18 -23.18
N SER A 32 9.12 -1.96 -23.93
CA SER A 32 8.04 -2.94 -24.12
C SER A 32 8.54 -4.18 -24.90
N VAL A 33 9.26 -3.93 -25.99
CA VAL A 33 9.82 -4.98 -26.85
C VAL A 33 10.88 -5.81 -26.10
N ILE A 34 11.79 -5.16 -25.35
CA ILE A 34 12.79 -5.85 -24.52
C ILE A 34 12.10 -6.76 -23.49
N GLY A 35 11.12 -6.21 -22.77
CA GLY A 35 10.42 -6.98 -21.73
C GLY A 35 9.76 -8.23 -22.31
N ARG A 36 9.20 -8.13 -23.52
CA ARG A 36 8.55 -9.25 -24.21
C ARG A 36 9.54 -10.31 -24.67
N ILE A 37 10.66 -9.89 -25.29
CA ILE A 37 11.72 -10.79 -25.76
C ILE A 37 12.36 -11.53 -24.60
N MET A 38 12.70 -10.84 -23.49
CA MET A 38 13.29 -11.44 -22.29
C MET A 38 12.31 -12.39 -21.57
N GLY A 39 11.01 -12.21 -21.78
CA GLY A 39 9.97 -13.15 -21.30
C GLY A 39 9.80 -14.40 -22.21
N MET A 40 10.09 -14.28 -23.50
CA MET A 40 10.02 -15.39 -24.46
C MET A 40 11.31 -16.23 -24.51
N ARG A 41 12.47 -15.58 -24.30
CA ARG A 41 13.81 -16.17 -24.37
C ARG A 41 14.62 -15.74 -23.14
N GLU A 42 14.50 -16.50 -22.04
CA GLU A 42 15.19 -16.23 -20.79
C GLU A 42 16.72 -16.29 -20.89
N ASP A 43 17.23 -17.11 -21.81
CA ASP A 43 18.65 -17.22 -22.13
C ASP A 43 19.28 -15.92 -22.59
N LEU A 44 18.51 -15.01 -23.19
CA LEU A 44 18.98 -13.72 -23.64
C LEU A 44 19.23 -12.72 -22.51
N LYS A 45 18.76 -12.99 -21.29
CA LYS A 45 18.98 -12.10 -20.13
C LYS A 45 20.45 -11.87 -19.84
N GLN A 46 21.30 -12.89 -20.04
CA GLN A 46 22.75 -12.79 -19.85
C GLN A 46 23.46 -11.87 -20.88
N HIS A 47 22.80 -11.61 -22.03
CA HIS A 47 23.29 -10.77 -23.11
C HIS A 47 22.56 -9.44 -23.24
N GLY A 48 21.87 -8.99 -22.16
CA GLY A 48 20.95 -7.87 -22.13
C GLY A 48 21.47 -6.59 -22.79
N LYS A 49 22.76 -6.25 -22.59
CA LYS A 49 23.37 -5.06 -23.19
C LYS A 49 23.38 -5.10 -24.73
N TYR A 50 23.69 -6.25 -25.31
CA TYR A 50 23.71 -6.43 -26.77
C TYR A 50 22.29 -6.48 -27.34
N VAL A 51 21.39 -7.22 -26.68
CA VAL A 51 19.99 -7.32 -27.07
C VAL A 51 19.32 -5.95 -27.05
N THR A 52 19.59 -5.11 -26.06
CA THR A 52 19.05 -3.74 -26.01
C THR A 52 19.39 -2.92 -27.25
N GLY A 53 20.63 -2.99 -27.73
CA GLY A 53 21.05 -2.28 -28.95
C GLY A 53 20.32 -2.77 -30.21
N LEU A 54 20.15 -4.09 -30.36
CA LEU A 54 19.44 -4.69 -31.46
C LEU A 54 17.94 -4.32 -31.43
N VAL A 55 17.32 -4.40 -30.27
CA VAL A 55 15.91 -4.02 -30.09
C VAL A 55 15.68 -2.54 -30.41
N ALA A 56 16.60 -1.66 -29.99
CA ALA A 56 16.47 -0.24 -30.28
C ALA A 56 16.47 0.03 -31.79
N LYS A 57 17.34 -0.68 -32.55
CA LYS A 57 17.37 -0.60 -34.00
C LYS A 57 16.06 -1.12 -34.61
N SER A 58 15.63 -2.33 -34.26
CA SER A 58 14.41 -2.94 -34.82
C SER A 58 13.15 -2.14 -34.50
N VAL A 59 13.08 -1.50 -33.32
CA VAL A 59 11.99 -0.58 -32.98
C VAL A 59 11.99 0.67 -33.86
N ALA A 60 13.17 1.25 -34.14
CA ALA A 60 13.29 2.39 -35.04
C ALA A 60 12.86 2.01 -36.45
N ASP A 61 13.31 0.87 -36.96
CA ASP A 61 12.98 0.34 -38.27
C ASP A 61 11.45 0.07 -38.39
N ALA A 62 10.84 -0.54 -37.38
CA ALA A 62 9.40 -0.81 -37.33
C ALA A 62 8.56 0.48 -37.29
N ASN A 63 8.97 1.49 -36.53
CA ASN A 63 8.29 2.78 -36.50
C ASN A 63 8.43 3.54 -37.82
N THR A 64 9.58 3.47 -38.46
CA THR A 64 9.80 4.05 -39.79
C THR A 64 8.92 3.39 -40.84
N MET A 65 8.87 2.05 -40.85
CA MET A 65 7.99 1.31 -41.73
C MET A 65 6.51 1.69 -41.56
N ALA A 66 6.05 1.78 -40.28
CA ALA A 66 4.68 2.19 -39.98
C ALA A 66 4.38 3.62 -40.47
N ALA A 67 5.34 4.54 -40.37
CA ALA A 67 5.19 5.94 -40.80
C ALA A 67 5.21 6.11 -42.30
N GLU A 68 6.06 5.37 -43.00
CA GLU A 68 6.26 5.52 -44.45
C GLU A 68 5.30 4.66 -45.27
N GLN A 69 5.00 3.45 -44.85
CA GLN A 69 4.22 2.45 -45.61
C GLN A 69 2.86 2.15 -44.98
N GLY A 70 2.59 2.67 -43.79
CA GLY A 70 1.34 2.47 -43.07
C GLY A 70 1.27 1.17 -42.28
N LEU A 71 0.28 1.08 -41.37
CA LEU A 71 0.08 -0.07 -40.49
C LEU A 71 -0.34 -1.35 -41.25
N ASP A 72 -0.98 -1.22 -42.39
CA ASP A 72 -1.37 -2.37 -43.24
C ASP A 72 -0.14 -3.09 -43.80
N ALA A 73 0.92 -2.36 -44.17
CA ALA A 73 2.16 -2.94 -44.62
C ALA A 73 2.85 -3.72 -43.46
N VAL A 74 2.87 -3.15 -42.27
CA VAL A 74 3.39 -3.83 -41.05
C VAL A 74 2.60 -5.11 -40.78
N ARG A 75 1.29 -5.05 -40.87
CA ARG A 75 0.39 -6.22 -40.72
C ARG A 75 0.70 -7.31 -41.74
N SER A 76 0.82 -6.96 -43.03
CA SER A 76 1.08 -7.91 -44.11
C SER A 76 2.42 -8.65 -43.93
N VAL A 77 3.45 -7.98 -43.37
CA VAL A 77 4.72 -8.65 -43.06
C VAL A 77 4.51 -9.66 -41.95
N LEU A 78 3.80 -9.30 -40.89
CA LEU A 78 3.54 -10.21 -39.76
C LEU A 78 2.65 -11.40 -40.18
N GLU A 79 1.65 -11.18 -41.01
CA GLU A 79 0.81 -12.27 -41.56
C GLU A 79 1.61 -13.30 -42.35
N ARG A 80 2.62 -12.84 -43.09
CA ARG A 80 3.50 -13.71 -43.89
C ARG A 80 4.56 -14.41 -43.07
N GLU A 81 5.20 -13.71 -42.11
CA GLU A 81 6.43 -14.16 -41.44
C GLU A 81 6.21 -14.63 -40.03
N ALA A 82 5.21 -14.13 -39.34
CA ALA A 82 4.96 -14.45 -37.92
C ALA A 82 3.45 -14.35 -37.55
N PRO A 83 2.56 -15.11 -38.27
CA PRO A 83 1.11 -15.01 -38.09
C PRO A 83 0.66 -15.29 -36.66
N HIS A 84 1.38 -16.13 -35.93
CA HIS A 84 1.12 -16.46 -34.52
C HIS A 84 1.22 -15.24 -33.61
N LEU A 85 1.94 -14.18 -34.00
CA LEU A 85 2.02 -12.94 -33.25
C LEU A 85 0.80 -12.03 -33.43
N LEU A 86 -0.01 -12.27 -34.44
CA LEU A 86 -1.26 -11.54 -34.74
C LEU A 86 -2.47 -12.18 -34.06
N GLU A 87 -2.35 -13.43 -33.60
CA GLU A 87 -3.39 -14.04 -32.81
C GLU A 87 -3.66 -13.19 -31.57
N LYS A 88 -4.91 -12.76 -31.40
CA LYS A 88 -5.32 -12.10 -30.17
C LYS A 88 -5.00 -13.05 -29.02
N ARG A 89 -4.02 -12.69 -28.21
CA ARG A 89 -3.89 -13.35 -26.91
C ARG A 89 -5.25 -13.30 -26.25
N GLU A 90 -5.80 -14.45 -25.90
CA GLU A 90 -6.88 -14.48 -24.91
C GLU A 90 -6.37 -13.69 -23.72
N THR A 91 -6.85 -12.47 -23.58
CA THR A 91 -6.72 -11.74 -22.33
C THR A 91 -7.41 -12.62 -21.31
N LYS A 92 -6.61 -13.26 -20.43
CA LYS A 92 -7.17 -13.99 -19.29
C LYS A 92 -8.25 -13.09 -18.74
N ALA A 93 -9.49 -13.58 -18.73
CA ALA A 93 -10.63 -12.84 -18.23
C ALA A 93 -10.18 -12.19 -16.91
N ARG A 94 -10.35 -10.87 -16.80
CA ARG A 94 -9.94 -10.14 -15.60
C ARG A 94 -10.69 -10.79 -14.46
N ARG A 95 -9.99 -11.43 -13.52
CA ARG A 95 -10.65 -12.07 -12.38
C ARG A 95 -11.47 -10.99 -11.70
N GLU A 96 -12.76 -11.20 -11.62
CA GLU A 96 -13.62 -10.37 -10.80
C GLU A 96 -13.39 -10.78 -9.34
N GLY A 97 -13.07 -9.80 -8.49
CA GLY A 97 -12.86 -10.02 -7.07
C GLY A 97 -11.40 -10.39 -6.68
N LEU A 98 -11.25 -10.72 -5.41
CA LEU A 98 -9.97 -11.12 -4.83
C LEU A 98 -9.66 -12.59 -5.13
N PRO A 99 -8.38 -12.98 -5.27
CA PRO A 99 -7.99 -14.39 -5.39
C PRO A 99 -8.27 -15.14 -4.08
N ASP A 100 -8.46 -16.46 -4.16
CA ASP A 100 -8.54 -17.29 -2.96
C ASP A 100 -7.25 -17.22 -2.15
N LEU A 101 -7.40 -17.32 -0.82
CA LEU A 101 -6.27 -17.41 0.10
C LEU A 101 -5.73 -18.84 0.12
N GLU A 102 -4.41 -18.98 0.10
CA GLU A 102 -3.74 -20.26 0.25
C GLU A 102 -3.94 -20.79 1.69
N ASN A 103 -4.15 -22.09 1.85
CA ASN A 103 -4.33 -22.76 3.15
C ASN A 103 -5.46 -22.18 4.02
N ALA A 104 -6.46 -21.52 3.43
CA ALA A 104 -7.58 -20.93 4.15
C ALA A 104 -8.70 -21.94 4.36
N GLU A 105 -9.22 -22.00 5.60
CA GLU A 105 -10.40 -22.75 5.97
C GLU A 105 -11.50 -21.80 6.41
N SER A 106 -12.73 -21.98 5.90
CA SER A 106 -13.88 -21.18 6.31
C SER A 106 -14.10 -21.29 7.82
N GLY A 107 -14.39 -20.16 8.47
CA GLY A 107 -14.55 -20.07 9.92
C GLY A 107 -13.26 -20.02 10.73
N LYS A 108 -12.07 -20.21 10.10
CA LYS A 108 -10.76 -20.22 10.80
C LYS A 108 -9.81 -19.13 10.33
N VAL A 109 -10.16 -18.36 9.32
CA VAL A 109 -9.31 -17.26 8.81
C VAL A 109 -9.34 -16.10 9.80
N VAL A 110 -8.17 -15.70 10.29
CA VAL A 110 -7.98 -14.53 11.15
C VAL A 110 -7.05 -13.55 10.45
N LEU A 111 -7.56 -12.36 10.22
CA LEU A 111 -6.89 -11.27 9.52
C LEU A 111 -6.77 -10.05 10.44
N ARG A 112 -5.80 -9.19 10.15
CA ARG A 112 -5.65 -7.95 10.92
C ARG A 112 -5.25 -6.77 10.04
N PHE A 113 -5.69 -5.59 10.45
CA PHE A 113 -5.15 -4.31 10.02
C PHE A 113 -4.53 -3.63 11.24
N ALA A 114 -3.26 -3.24 11.14
CA ALA A 114 -2.47 -2.80 12.29
C ALA A 114 -1.83 -1.41 12.05
N PRO A 115 -2.64 -0.33 12.05
CA PRO A 115 -2.12 1.02 11.89
C PRO A 115 -1.45 1.52 13.17
N ASN A 116 -0.43 2.39 13.00
CA ASN A 116 -0.01 3.26 14.08
C ASN A 116 -1.02 4.42 14.17
N PRO A 117 -1.60 4.72 15.36
CA PRO A 117 -2.59 5.77 15.52
C PRO A 117 -1.95 7.18 15.62
N ASN A 118 -1.05 7.53 14.71
CA ASN A 118 -0.37 8.82 14.68
C ASN A 118 -1.07 9.87 13.78
N GLY A 119 -2.30 9.64 13.43
CA GLY A 119 -3.18 10.47 12.63
C GLY A 119 -4.36 9.66 12.08
N PRO A 120 -5.25 10.28 11.31
CA PRO A 120 -6.40 9.62 10.70
C PRO A 120 -5.98 8.65 9.59
N LEU A 121 -6.90 7.80 9.19
CA LEU A 121 -6.67 6.92 8.06
C LEU A 121 -6.63 7.70 6.74
N SER A 122 -5.76 7.26 5.85
CA SER A 122 -5.64 7.84 4.50
C SER A 122 -6.24 6.92 3.44
N PHE A 123 -6.35 7.44 2.22
CA PHE A 123 -6.71 6.67 1.04
C PHE A 123 -5.91 5.35 0.91
N GLY A 124 -4.59 5.40 1.17
CA GLY A 124 -3.76 4.19 1.12
C GLY A 124 -4.09 3.16 2.20
N HIS A 125 -4.49 3.60 3.40
CA HIS A 125 -4.93 2.73 4.48
C HIS A 125 -6.26 2.03 4.15
N ALA A 126 -7.14 2.67 3.37
CA ALA A 126 -8.41 2.09 2.93
C ALA A 126 -8.21 0.73 2.23
N ARG A 127 -7.13 0.57 1.45
CA ARG A 127 -6.82 -0.71 0.79
C ARG A 127 -6.70 -1.85 1.79
N GLY A 128 -5.93 -1.62 2.87
CA GLY A 128 -5.73 -2.62 3.91
C GLY A 128 -7.05 -3.02 4.59
N LEU A 129 -7.88 -2.04 4.92
CA LEU A 129 -9.19 -2.28 5.52
C LEU A 129 -10.12 -3.05 4.59
N VAL A 130 -10.28 -2.57 3.36
CA VAL A 130 -11.20 -3.19 2.37
C VAL A 130 -10.80 -4.63 2.08
N ILE A 131 -9.53 -4.89 1.78
CA ILE A 131 -9.07 -6.23 1.40
C ILE A 131 -9.21 -7.22 2.57
N ASN A 132 -8.77 -6.83 3.78
CA ASN A 132 -8.88 -7.72 4.94
C ASN A 132 -10.36 -7.98 5.31
N SER A 133 -11.21 -6.95 5.29
CA SER A 133 -12.66 -7.10 5.55
C SER A 133 -13.33 -7.99 4.51
N THR A 134 -12.99 -7.85 3.24
CA THR A 134 -13.55 -8.69 2.17
C THR A 134 -13.15 -10.16 2.34
N TYR A 135 -11.89 -10.46 2.65
CA TYR A 135 -11.49 -11.82 2.95
C TYR A 135 -12.15 -12.37 4.21
N ARG A 136 -12.31 -11.53 5.24
CA ARG A 136 -13.07 -11.92 6.43
C ARG A 136 -14.49 -12.38 6.06
N GLU A 137 -15.15 -11.67 5.14
CA GLU A 137 -16.51 -12.04 4.66
C GLU A 137 -16.48 -13.29 3.79
N MET A 138 -15.52 -13.41 2.86
CA MET A 138 -15.38 -14.57 1.97
C MET A 138 -15.19 -15.90 2.71
N TYR A 139 -14.50 -15.86 3.85
CA TYR A 139 -14.14 -17.06 4.62
C TYR A 139 -14.89 -17.18 5.95
N ASP A 140 -15.90 -16.34 6.21
CA ASP A 140 -16.56 -16.26 7.52
C ASP A 140 -15.56 -16.21 8.69
N GLY A 141 -14.51 -15.43 8.51
CA GLY A 141 -13.37 -15.35 9.41
C GLY A 141 -13.49 -14.24 10.44
N GLU A 142 -12.37 -13.84 11.01
CA GLU A 142 -12.24 -12.76 12.00
C GLU A 142 -11.37 -11.62 11.45
N PHE A 143 -11.77 -10.37 11.70
CA PHE A 143 -11.01 -9.17 11.37
C PHE A 143 -10.66 -8.38 12.62
N ILE A 144 -9.37 -8.22 12.87
CA ILE A 144 -8.81 -7.52 14.02
C ILE A 144 -8.30 -6.14 13.59
N LEU A 145 -8.71 -5.10 14.30
CA LEU A 145 -8.06 -3.80 14.26
C LEU A 145 -7.06 -3.72 15.41
N ARG A 146 -5.78 -3.64 15.12
CA ARG A 146 -4.73 -3.52 16.14
C ARG A 146 -4.02 -2.19 16.02
N PHE A 147 -3.93 -1.45 17.11
CA PHE A 147 -3.14 -0.23 17.18
C PHE A 147 -1.69 -0.57 17.54
N ASP A 148 -0.78 -0.44 16.57
CA ASP A 148 0.66 -0.64 16.80
C ASP A 148 1.28 0.70 17.26
N ASP A 149 1.04 1.04 18.52
CA ASP A 149 1.27 2.35 19.15
C ASP A 149 2.51 2.42 20.05
N THR A 150 3.48 1.55 19.84
CA THR A 150 4.67 1.43 20.69
C THR A 150 5.83 2.36 20.32
N ASP A 151 5.68 3.25 19.33
CA ASP A 151 6.70 4.26 18.98
C ASP A 151 6.30 5.65 19.47
N THR A 152 6.78 6.03 20.66
CA THR A 152 6.46 7.33 21.26
C THR A 152 7.35 8.48 20.77
N LYS A 153 8.41 8.20 20.00
CA LYS A 153 9.41 9.19 19.60
C LYS A 153 9.29 9.62 18.13
N VAL A 154 9.29 8.67 17.20
CA VAL A 154 9.35 8.96 15.76
C VAL A 154 7.95 9.14 15.17
N LYS A 155 7.01 8.31 15.62
CA LYS A 155 5.61 8.36 15.21
C LYS A 155 4.70 8.27 16.44
N PRO A 156 4.73 9.30 17.31
CA PRO A 156 3.96 9.27 18.53
C PRO A 156 2.46 9.13 18.23
N PRO A 157 1.75 8.27 18.96
CA PRO A 157 0.30 8.14 18.85
C PRO A 157 -0.41 9.46 19.18
N MET A 158 -1.63 9.63 18.70
CA MET A 158 -2.53 10.73 19.02
C MET A 158 -3.78 10.15 19.71
N LEU A 159 -4.20 10.73 20.84
CA LEU A 159 -5.34 10.21 21.60
C LEU A 159 -6.63 10.14 20.78
N GLU A 160 -6.91 11.18 20.02
CA GLU A 160 -8.09 11.27 19.16
C GLU A 160 -8.06 10.28 17.99
N ALA A 161 -6.87 9.78 17.62
CA ALA A 161 -6.76 8.85 16.49
C ALA A 161 -7.34 7.47 16.79
N TYR A 162 -7.35 7.03 18.06
CA TYR A 162 -7.90 5.70 18.42
C TYR A 162 -9.39 5.59 18.13
N GLU A 163 -10.17 6.57 18.53
CA GLU A 163 -11.61 6.60 18.26
C GLU A 163 -11.88 6.87 16.78
N ARG A 164 -11.24 7.90 16.21
CA ARG A 164 -11.38 8.26 14.81
C ARG A 164 -11.11 7.10 13.85
N ILE A 165 -10.03 6.34 14.06
CA ILE A 165 -9.69 5.18 13.23
C ILE A 165 -10.75 4.09 13.33
N GLN A 166 -11.35 3.87 14.49
CA GLN A 166 -12.44 2.90 14.66
C GLN A 166 -13.70 3.36 13.91
N GLU A 167 -14.05 4.64 13.99
CA GLU A 167 -15.18 5.23 13.26
C GLU A 167 -14.97 5.20 11.75
N GLU A 168 -13.77 5.61 11.27
CA GLU A 168 -13.40 5.57 9.85
C GLU A 168 -13.39 4.12 9.32
N THR A 169 -12.92 3.17 10.12
CA THR A 169 -12.97 1.75 9.79
C THR A 169 -14.42 1.29 9.64
N ALA A 170 -15.27 1.57 10.64
CA ALA A 170 -16.67 1.16 10.61
C ALA A 170 -17.43 1.82 9.43
N TRP A 171 -17.16 3.08 9.14
CA TRP A 171 -17.73 3.76 7.97
C TRP A 171 -17.30 3.10 6.66
N LEU A 172 -15.99 2.81 6.51
CA LEU A 172 -15.46 2.29 5.25
C LEU A 172 -15.92 0.87 4.97
N ILE A 173 -15.87 -0.04 5.97
CA ILE A 173 -16.20 -1.45 5.76
C ILE A 173 -17.66 -1.79 6.08
N GLY A 174 -18.46 -0.83 6.56
CA GLY A 174 -19.89 -1.00 6.87
C GLY A 174 -20.18 -1.76 8.17
N ARG A 175 -19.14 -2.04 9.00
CA ARG A 175 -19.24 -2.78 10.26
C ARG A 175 -18.07 -2.44 11.20
N LYS A 176 -18.24 -2.75 12.47
CA LYS A 176 -17.10 -2.68 13.40
C LYS A 176 -16.15 -3.88 13.17
N PRO A 177 -14.85 -3.74 13.49
CA PRO A 177 -13.95 -4.88 13.56
C PRO A 177 -14.45 -5.88 14.62
N ASP A 178 -14.10 -7.17 14.45
CA ASP A 178 -14.53 -8.22 15.38
C ASP A 178 -13.81 -8.08 16.73
N ARG A 179 -12.53 -7.68 16.69
CA ARG A 179 -11.72 -7.33 17.89
C ARG A 179 -10.95 -6.04 17.67
N VAL A 180 -10.71 -5.31 18.77
CA VAL A 180 -9.77 -4.19 18.82
C VAL A 180 -8.68 -4.51 19.84
N VAL A 181 -7.43 -4.33 19.46
CA VAL A 181 -6.27 -4.60 20.31
C VAL A 181 -5.36 -3.37 20.31
N ILE A 182 -4.84 -3.02 21.48
CA ILE A 182 -3.90 -1.90 21.64
C ILE A 182 -2.59 -2.46 22.15
N ALA A 183 -1.51 -2.27 21.38
CA ALA A 183 -0.22 -2.87 21.67
C ALA A 183 0.40 -2.32 22.97
N SER A 184 0.21 -1.03 23.28
CA SER A 184 0.73 -0.43 24.50
C SER A 184 0.11 -0.99 25.78
N ASP A 185 -1.09 -1.59 25.74
CA ASP A 185 -1.69 -2.29 26.90
C ASP A 185 -0.99 -3.62 27.22
N ARG A 186 -0.12 -4.08 26.37
CA ARG A 186 0.44 -5.44 26.37
C ARG A 186 1.95 -5.48 26.52
N ILE A 187 2.55 -4.38 26.99
CA ILE A 187 4.03 -4.26 27.14
C ILE A 187 4.60 -5.37 28.02
N ASP A 188 3.92 -5.73 29.11
CA ASP A 188 4.37 -6.79 30.02
C ASP A 188 4.42 -8.15 29.31
N ILE A 189 3.50 -8.45 28.41
CA ILE A 189 3.51 -9.67 27.61
C ILE A 189 4.75 -9.67 26.68
N TYR A 190 5.09 -8.55 26.07
CA TYR A 190 6.31 -8.46 25.27
C TYR A 190 7.57 -8.66 26.09
N TYR A 191 7.56 -8.24 27.35
CA TYR A 191 8.67 -8.51 28.28
C TYR A 191 8.79 -10.00 28.62
N GLU A 192 7.68 -10.71 28.78
CA GLU A 192 7.66 -12.16 28.99
C GLU A 192 8.28 -12.88 27.78
N TYR A 193 7.87 -12.53 26.56
CA TYR A 193 8.44 -13.12 25.34
C TYR A 193 9.90 -12.73 25.12
N ALA A 194 10.29 -11.50 25.45
CA ALA A 194 11.70 -11.09 25.43
C ALA A 194 12.52 -11.88 26.44
N THR A 195 12.01 -12.12 27.64
CA THR A 195 12.64 -12.95 28.67
C THR A 195 12.82 -14.38 28.17
N SER A 196 11.76 -15.00 27.66
CA SER A 196 11.81 -16.35 27.09
C SER A 196 12.82 -16.48 25.94
N MET A 197 12.89 -15.44 25.08
CA MET A 197 13.86 -15.38 23.97
C MET A 197 15.31 -15.33 24.50
N LEU A 198 15.57 -14.55 25.55
CA LEU A 198 16.90 -14.42 26.16
C LEU A 198 17.31 -15.70 26.88
N GLU A 199 16.41 -16.32 27.64
CA GLU A 199 16.62 -17.59 28.36
C GLU A 199 16.82 -18.76 27.40
N GLY A 200 16.08 -18.79 26.30
CA GLY A 200 16.23 -19.79 25.23
C GLY A 200 17.50 -19.58 24.39
N GLY A 201 18.26 -18.50 24.62
CA GLY A 201 19.49 -18.21 23.89
C GLY A 201 19.27 -17.69 22.46
N PHE A 202 18.02 -17.37 22.07
CA PHE A 202 17.65 -16.85 20.74
C PHE A 202 17.83 -15.33 20.60
N GLY A 203 18.12 -14.65 21.73
CA GLY A 203 18.38 -13.22 21.76
C GLY A 203 19.53 -12.90 22.70
N TYR A 204 19.88 -11.63 22.75
CA TYR A 204 20.88 -11.12 23.69
C TYR A 204 20.72 -9.60 23.90
N VAL A 205 21.20 -9.12 25.03
CA VAL A 205 21.29 -7.69 25.33
C VAL A 205 22.60 -7.15 24.75
N CYS A 206 22.52 -6.40 23.68
CA CYS A 206 23.66 -5.75 23.03
C CYS A 206 23.92 -4.39 23.66
N ARG A 207 25.17 -4.16 24.08
CA ARG A 207 25.64 -2.89 24.66
C ARG A 207 26.65 -2.18 23.77
N CYS A 208 26.83 -2.65 22.54
CA CYS A 208 27.58 -1.92 21.52
C CYS A 208 26.82 -0.66 21.13
N THR A 209 27.54 0.40 20.84
CA THR A 209 26.98 1.58 20.19
C THR A 209 26.40 1.24 18.82
N ALA A 210 25.59 2.12 18.26
CA ALA A 210 25.00 1.92 16.94
C ALA A 210 26.07 1.75 15.85
N ASP A 211 27.17 2.49 15.94
CA ASP A 211 28.25 2.46 14.94
C ASP A 211 29.09 1.18 15.08
N GLU A 212 29.49 0.79 16.30
CA GLU A 212 30.20 -0.48 16.54
C GLU A 212 29.39 -1.68 16.02
N PHE A 213 28.08 -1.73 16.34
CA PHE A 213 27.24 -2.81 15.83
C PHE A 213 27.09 -2.74 14.29
N LYS A 214 27.02 -1.56 13.70
CA LYS A 214 26.97 -1.38 12.26
C LYS A 214 28.23 -1.94 11.58
N GLU A 215 29.40 -1.76 12.15
CA GLU A 215 30.65 -2.35 11.68
C GLU A 215 30.58 -3.88 11.67
N HIS A 216 30.17 -4.50 12.78
CA HIS A 216 29.97 -5.96 12.86
C HIS A 216 28.94 -6.45 11.83
N ARG A 217 27.82 -5.73 11.68
CA ARG A 217 26.78 -6.06 10.70
C ARG A 217 27.28 -6.00 9.26
N VAL A 218 28.09 -5.00 8.91
CA VAL A 218 28.70 -4.87 7.58
C VAL A 218 29.76 -5.94 7.35
N ALA A 219 30.64 -6.15 8.33
CA ALA A 219 31.72 -7.16 8.28
C ALA A 219 31.20 -8.60 8.37
N LYS A 220 29.91 -8.82 8.64
CA LYS A 220 29.31 -10.15 8.86
C LYS A 220 29.93 -10.92 10.02
N THR A 221 30.33 -10.23 11.07
CA THR A 221 30.95 -10.78 12.28
C THR A 221 30.02 -10.64 13.48
N ASN A 222 30.19 -11.52 14.45
CA ASN A 222 29.48 -11.44 15.71
C ASN A 222 30.02 -10.28 16.55
N CYS A 223 29.16 -9.49 17.16
CA CYS A 223 29.58 -8.53 18.16
C CYS A 223 29.93 -9.26 19.48
N PRO A 224 30.77 -8.67 20.35
CA PRO A 224 31.18 -9.29 21.62
C PRO A 224 30.01 -9.67 22.53
N CYS A 225 28.90 -8.90 22.50
CA CYS A 225 27.73 -9.17 23.33
C CYS A 225 26.97 -10.45 22.95
N ARG A 226 27.16 -10.96 21.72
CA ARG A 226 26.41 -12.12 21.19
C ARG A 226 26.81 -13.43 21.86
N THR A 227 27.98 -13.50 22.52
CA THR A 227 28.49 -14.68 23.20
C THR A 227 28.11 -14.77 24.69
N GLN A 228 27.37 -13.77 25.19
CA GLN A 228 26.87 -13.76 26.56
C GLN A 228 25.98 -14.97 26.85
N THR A 229 26.10 -15.52 28.06
CA THR A 229 25.24 -16.62 28.53
C THR A 229 23.81 -16.14 28.74
N PRO A 230 22.82 -17.05 28.83
CA PRO A 230 21.46 -16.68 29.25
C PRO A 230 21.42 -15.96 30.59
N GLU A 231 22.26 -16.37 31.58
CA GLU A 231 22.34 -15.78 32.89
C GLU A 231 22.86 -14.33 32.84
N ASP A 232 23.91 -14.08 32.04
CA ASP A 232 24.41 -12.71 31.81
C ASP A 232 23.32 -11.83 31.17
N ASN A 233 22.64 -12.37 30.16
CA ASN A 233 21.55 -11.66 29.49
C ASN A 233 20.39 -11.36 30.44
N ALA A 234 20.04 -12.27 31.34
CA ALA A 234 19.02 -12.05 32.35
C ALA A 234 19.40 -10.90 33.32
N VAL A 235 20.69 -10.79 33.71
CA VAL A 235 21.18 -9.67 34.50
C VAL A 235 21.07 -8.35 33.73
N PHE A 236 21.52 -8.29 32.49
CA PHE A 236 21.46 -7.06 31.70
C PHE A 236 20.01 -6.68 31.35
N TRP A 237 19.15 -7.64 31.13
CA TRP A 237 17.72 -7.42 30.88
C TRP A 237 17.04 -6.80 32.10
N LYS A 238 17.25 -7.34 33.28
CA LYS A 238 16.76 -6.76 34.56
C LYS A 238 17.26 -5.33 34.77
N ARG A 239 18.49 -5.02 34.37
CA ARG A 239 19.03 -3.66 34.41
C ARG A 239 18.36 -2.72 33.41
N MET A 240 18.07 -3.21 32.20
CA MET A 240 17.31 -2.43 31.23
C MET A 240 15.92 -2.07 31.74
N LEU A 241 15.19 -3.04 32.29
CA LEU A 241 13.84 -2.83 32.84
C LEU A 241 13.83 -1.83 34.01
N LYS A 242 14.90 -1.79 34.81
CA LYS A 242 15.07 -0.82 35.88
C LYS A 242 15.56 0.55 35.45
N GLY A 243 15.71 0.80 34.14
CA GLY A 243 16.21 2.07 33.62
C GLY A 243 17.68 2.36 33.97
N ALA A 244 18.51 1.32 34.21
CA ALA A 244 19.92 1.48 34.56
C ALA A 244 20.82 1.86 33.36
N TYR A 245 20.24 1.90 32.15
CA TYR A 245 20.91 2.35 30.92
C TYR A 245 20.16 3.52 30.29
N LYS A 246 20.88 4.39 29.62
CA LYS A 246 20.32 5.47 28.84
C LYS A 246 19.89 4.94 27.44
N PRO A 247 18.99 5.65 26.73
CA PRO A 247 18.69 5.36 25.32
C PRO A 247 19.96 5.28 24.48
N GLY A 248 20.11 4.18 23.73
CA GLY A 248 21.28 3.91 22.89
C GLY A 248 22.38 3.09 23.57
N GLU A 249 22.40 2.95 24.90
CA GLU A 249 23.43 2.18 25.63
C GLU A 249 23.15 0.66 25.66
N ALA A 250 21.88 0.26 25.49
CA ALA A 250 21.50 -1.13 25.43
C ALA A 250 20.28 -1.35 24.52
N VAL A 251 20.28 -2.50 23.84
CA VAL A 251 19.19 -2.93 22.94
C VAL A 251 19.08 -4.46 22.99
N VAL A 252 17.85 -4.98 23.03
CA VAL A 252 17.63 -6.43 22.88
C VAL A 252 17.63 -6.76 21.39
N ARG A 253 18.41 -7.76 20.99
CA ARG A 253 18.48 -8.25 19.61
C ARG A 253 18.04 -9.70 19.50
N VAL A 254 17.36 -10.01 18.40
CA VAL A 254 17.13 -11.42 17.99
C VAL A 254 18.41 -11.94 17.36
N LYS A 255 18.86 -13.14 17.76
CA LYS A 255 20.00 -13.81 17.13
C LYS A 255 19.58 -14.39 15.80
N THR A 256 20.33 -14.04 14.76
CA THR A 256 20.15 -14.60 13.41
C THR A 256 21.52 -14.93 12.81
N ASP A 257 21.53 -15.43 11.59
CA ASP A 257 22.80 -15.64 10.87
C ASP A 257 23.38 -14.28 10.39
N MET A 258 24.53 -13.92 10.94
CA MET A 258 25.25 -12.71 10.59
C MET A 258 25.82 -12.73 9.16
N THR A 259 25.84 -13.89 8.49
CA THR A 259 26.33 -14.02 7.10
C THR A 259 25.25 -13.80 6.04
N LEU A 260 23.97 -13.70 6.42
CA LEU A 260 22.85 -13.47 5.53
C LEU A 260 23.17 -12.34 4.52
N LYS A 261 22.73 -12.48 3.28
CA LYS A 261 22.95 -11.45 2.23
C LYS A 261 22.33 -10.13 2.61
N ASN A 262 21.09 -10.14 3.11
CA ASN A 262 20.37 -8.95 3.52
C ASN A 262 20.82 -8.50 4.92
N PRO A 263 21.48 -7.35 5.05
CA PRO A 263 21.96 -6.86 6.34
C PRO A 263 20.82 -6.49 7.32
N ALA A 264 19.60 -6.24 6.84
CA ALA A 264 18.47 -5.92 7.68
C ALA A 264 18.02 -7.11 8.55
N LEU A 265 18.39 -8.34 8.16
CA LEU A 265 18.04 -9.57 8.87
C LEU A 265 19.09 -9.97 9.92
N ARG A 266 20.27 -9.34 9.93
CA ARG A 266 21.39 -9.70 10.81
C ARG A 266 21.19 -9.13 12.20
N ASP A 267 21.00 -10.00 13.18
CA ASP A 267 20.82 -9.65 14.61
C ASP A 267 20.01 -8.36 14.82
N TRP A 268 18.79 -8.36 14.26
CA TRP A 268 17.93 -7.18 14.25
C TRP A 268 17.40 -6.82 15.65
N PRO A 269 17.15 -5.53 15.95
CA PRO A 269 16.71 -5.09 17.24
C PRO A 269 15.24 -5.45 17.52
N ALA A 270 14.96 -6.03 18.67
CA ALA A 270 13.63 -6.41 19.14
C ALA A 270 13.02 -5.37 20.10
N LEU A 271 13.80 -4.93 21.11
CA LEU A 271 13.35 -3.91 22.08
C LEU A 271 14.46 -2.90 22.30
N ARG A 272 14.09 -1.66 22.55
CA ARG A 272 15.02 -0.56 22.81
C ARG A 272 14.61 0.29 24.01
N LEU A 273 15.57 0.96 24.62
CA LEU A 273 15.32 1.99 25.62
C LEU A 273 14.85 3.28 24.93
N GLN A 274 13.86 3.94 25.53
CA GLN A 274 13.42 5.28 25.16
C GLN A 274 13.42 6.20 26.38
N ASP A 275 13.65 7.48 26.15
CA ASP A 275 13.45 8.50 27.17
C ASP A 275 11.96 8.86 27.22
N THR A 276 11.24 8.12 28.06
CA THR A 276 9.78 8.30 28.21
C THR A 276 9.41 9.50 29.07
N ASN A 277 10.35 10.11 29.77
CA ASN A 277 10.12 11.41 30.41
C ASN A 277 10.09 12.54 29.40
N LEU A 278 10.93 12.45 28.35
CA LEU A 278 10.95 13.40 27.25
C LEU A 278 9.88 13.09 26.20
N HIS A 279 9.59 11.82 26.00
CA HIS A 279 8.62 11.32 25.01
C HIS A 279 7.62 10.36 25.68
N PRO A 280 6.73 10.85 26.56
CA PRO A 280 5.75 9.99 27.21
C PRO A 280 4.75 9.47 26.19
N HIS A 281 4.18 8.30 26.47
CA HIS A 281 3.05 7.81 25.69
C HIS A 281 1.83 8.71 25.97
N PRO A 282 1.04 9.10 24.93
CA PRO A 282 -0.06 10.07 25.10
C PRO A 282 -1.23 9.52 25.92
N ARG A 283 -1.38 8.19 26.01
CA ARG A 283 -2.38 7.56 26.86
C ARG A 283 -1.92 7.66 28.31
N PRO A 284 -2.69 8.31 29.22
CA PRO A 284 -2.26 8.60 30.59
C PRO A 284 -1.94 7.35 31.41
N GLU A 285 -2.65 6.23 31.17
CA GLU A 285 -2.46 4.95 31.82
C GLU A 285 -1.11 4.29 31.49
N ILE A 286 -0.51 4.66 30.38
CA ILE A 286 0.81 4.21 29.92
C ILE A 286 1.88 5.25 30.26
N GLY A 287 1.71 6.48 29.80
CA GLY A 287 2.56 7.63 30.13
C GLY A 287 4.05 7.34 30.06
N SER A 288 4.74 7.51 31.20
CA SER A 288 6.18 7.24 31.38
C SER A 288 6.47 5.92 32.11
N THR A 289 5.48 5.03 32.25
CA THR A 289 5.61 3.80 33.06
C THR A 289 6.71 2.87 32.53
N TYR A 290 6.83 2.76 31.22
CA TYR A 290 7.75 1.82 30.58
C TYR A 290 8.95 2.57 29.97
N VAL A 291 10.15 2.08 30.18
CA VAL A 291 11.40 2.64 29.64
C VAL A 291 11.96 1.79 28.49
N VAL A 292 11.56 0.52 28.38
CA VAL A 292 11.94 -0.39 27.31
C VAL A 292 10.73 -0.61 26.40
N TRP A 293 10.90 -0.35 25.11
CA TRP A 293 9.83 -0.42 24.14
C TRP A 293 10.10 -1.46 23.06
N PRO A 294 9.14 -2.33 22.75
CA PRO A 294 9.27 -3.26 21.65
C PRO A 294 9.23 -2.51 20.32
N LEU A 295 10.00 -2.99 19.36
CA LEU A 295 9.97 -2.50 17.99
C LEU A 295 8.95 -3.29 17.18
N LEU A 296 8.47 -2.67 16.08
CA LEU A 296 7.41 -3.19 15.24
C LEU A 296 7.59 -4.67 14.87
N ASP A 297 8.79 -5.07 14.42
CA ASP A 297 9.02 -6.43 13.92
C ASP A 297 8.86 -7.48 15.03
N PHE A 298 9.23 -7.15 16.29
CA PHE A 298 9.07 -8.03 17.43
C PHE A 298 7.64 -8.01 17.98
N GLN A 299 7.12 -6.82 18.27
CA GLN A 299 5.78 -6.62 18.82
C GLN A 299 4.72 -7.26 17.90
N SER A 300 4.77 -6.94 16.60
CA SER A 300 3.79 -7.46 15.63
C SER A 300 3.88 -8.98 15.47
N ALA A 301 5.09 -9.58 15.55
CA ALA A 301 5.26 -11.03 15.51
C ALA A 301 4.60 -11.71 16.71
N VAL A 302 4.85 -11.21 17.92
CA VAL A 302 4.24 -11.73 19.15
C VAL A 302 2.72 -11.60 19.09
N GLU A 303 2.21 -10.44 18.67
CA GLU A 303 0.77 -10.21 18.57
C GLU A 303 0.11 -11.09 17.49
N ASP A 304 0.71 -11.23 16.32
CA ASP A 304 0.15 -12.07 15.26
C ASP A 304 0.04 -13.54 15.73
N HIS A 305 1.01 -14.03 16.55
CA HIS A 305 0.94 -15.34 17.19
C HIS A 305 -0.19 -15.42 18.23
N LEU A 306 -0.21 -14.49 19.19
CA LEU A 306 -1.16 -14.51 20.32
C LEU A 306 -2.62 -14.34 19.87
N GLN A 307 -2.84 -13.60 18.78
CA GLN A 307 -4.16 -13.35 18.23
C GLN A 307 -4.62 -14.45 17.29
N GLY A 308 -3.77 -15.44 16.99
CA GLY A 308 -4.09 -16.53 16.08
C GLY A 308 -4.21 -16.07 14.63
N VAL A 309 -3.50 -15.01 14.23
CA VAL A 309 -3.50 -14.51 12.85
C VAL A 309 -3.03 -15.62 11.91
N THR A 310 -3.86 -15.94 10.93
CA THR A 310 -3.56 -16.97 9.93
C THR A 310 -3.05 -16.39 8.63
N HIS A 311 -3.52 -15.18 8.28
CA HIS A 311 -3.15 -14.51 7.04
C HIS A 311 -2.78 -13.05 7.29
N ILE A 312 -1.66 -12.64 6.73
CA ILE A 312 -1.13 -11.27 6.77
C ILE A 312 -1.20 -10.68 5.38
N ILE A 313 -1.86 -9.54 5.22
CA ILE A 313 -1.90 -8.84 3.96
C ILE A 313 -1.33 -7.44 4.17
N ARG A 314 -0.25 -7.11 3.48
CA ARG A 314 0.51 -5.87 3.73
C ARG A 314 1.27 -5.35 2.51
N GLY A 315 1.77 -4.12 2.59
CA GLY A 315 2.62 -3.53 1.56
C GLY A 315 3.95 -4.29 1.37
N LYS A 316 4.44 -4.35 0.15
CA LYS A 316 5.72 -5.01 -0.18
C LYS A 316 6.94 -4.36 0.47
N ASP A 317 6.83 -3.14 0.96
CA ASP A 317 7.85 -2.45 1.74
C ASP A 317 8.10 -3.12 3.10
N LEU A 318 7.18 -3.96 3.58
CA LEU A 318 7.31 -4.78 4.79
C LEU A 318 7.80 -6.22 4.52
N MET A 319 8.35 -6.51 3.35
CA MET A 319 8.89 -7.86 3.05
C MET A 319 10.05 -8.25 3.98
N ASP A 320 10.90 -7.29 4.38
CA ASP A 320 11.95 -7.55 5.33
C ASP A 320 11.41 -7.80 6.75
N SER A 321 10.31 -7.15 7.12
CA SER A 321 9.60 -7.47 8.36
C SER A 321 9.10 -8.91 8.38
N THR A 322 8.51 -9.40 7.27
CA THR A 322 8.12 -10.82 7.15
C THR A 322 9.29 -11.74 7.41
N ARG A 323 10.43 -11.51 6.74
CA ARG A 323 11.62 -12.36 6.88
C ARG A 323 12.16 -12.36 8.30
N LYS A 324 12.21 -11.21 8.98
CA LYS A 324 12.62 -11.09 10.38
C LYS A 324 11.67 -11.85 11.31
N GLN A 325 10.38 -11.69 11.08
CA GLN A 325 9.34 -12.34 11.87
C GLN A 325 9.33 -13.85 11.66
N THR A 326 9.55 -14.34 10.44
CA THR A 326 9.71 -15.76 10.17
C THR A 326 10.87 -16.37 10.97
N LEU A 327 12.05 -15.71 10.99
CA LEU A 327 13.20 -16.15 11.80
C LEU A 327 12.88 -16.17 13.30
N LEU A 328 12.09 -15.23 13.81
CA LEU A 328 11.65 -15.23 15.21
C LEU A 328 10.68 -16.38 15.49
N TYR A 329 9.76 -16.66 14.59
CA TYR A 329 8.81 -17.77 14.68
C TYR A 329 9.55 -19.13 14.70
N GLU A 330 10.58 -19.29 13.86
CA GLU A 330 11.45 -20.48 13.85
C GLU A 330 12.10 -20.69 15.23
N HIS A 331 12.57 -19.63 15.88
CA HIS A 331 13.14 -19.70 17.24
C HIS A 331 12.17 -20.22 18.30
N PHE A 332 10.91 -19.80 18.20
CA PHE A 332 9.85 -20.22 19.13
C PHE A 332 9.14 -21.53 18.70
N GLY A 333 9.45 -22.07 17.54
CA GLY A 333 8.76 -23.24 17.00
C GLY A 333 7.31 -22.95 16.56
N TRP A 334 7.01 -21.70 16.19
CA TRP A 334 5.70 -21.30 15.71
C TRP A 334 5.60 -21.39 14.20
N THR A 335 4.37 -21.56 13.69
CA THR A 335 4.08 -21.48 12.26
C THR A 335 3.77 -20.03 11.86
N TYR A 336 4.52 -19.49 10.91
CA TYR A 336 4.32 -18.11 10.46
C TYR A 336 3.08 -18.03 9.54
N PRO A 337 2.25 -16.98 9.68
CA PRO A 337 1.04 -16.79 8.87
C PRO A 337 1.34 -16.67 7.37
N GLU A 338 0.42 -17.15 6.53
CA GLU A 338 0.47 -16.89 5.09
C GLU A 338 0.50 -15.38 4.82
N THR A 339 1.38 -14.95 3.92
CA THR A 339 1.57 -13.51 3.72
C THR A 339 1.42 -13.11 2.26
N LEU A 340 0.46 -12.22 2.00
CA LEU A 340 0.25 -11.60 0.71
C LEU A 340 0.75 -10.16 0.71
N TYR A 341 1.23 -9.71 -0.45
CA TYR A 341 1.77 -8.37 -0.60
C TYR A 341 1.09 -7.59 -1.71
N TRP A 342 0.99 -6.27 -1.51
CA TRP A 342 0.64 -5.34 -2.56
C TRP A 342 1.72 -4.30 -2.81
N GLY A 343 1.79 -3.82 -4.07
CA GLY A 343 2.61 -2.69 -4.48
C GLY A 343 1.97 -1.35 -4.06
N ARG A 344 2.73 -0.29 -4.20
CA ARG A 344 2.24 1.08 -3.92
C ARG A 344 1.22 1.51 -4.98
N VAL A 345 0.23 2.26 -4.54
CA VAL A 345 -0.70 2.98 -5.42
C VAL A 345 -0.46 4.47 -5.25
N LYS A 346 -0.17 5.14 -6.36
CA LYS A 346 -0.05 6.60 -6.44
C LYS A 346 -1.27 7.17 -7.15
N VAL A 347 -1.80 8.26 -6.65
CA VAL A 347 -2.80 9.06 -7.35
C VAL A 347 -2.11 10.26 -7.95
N HIS A 348 -2.28 10.49 -9.25
CA HIS A 348 -1.53 11.49 -10.01
C HIS A 348 -1.66 12.89 -9.41
N GLU A 349 -2.89 13.28 -9.06
CA GLU A 349 -3.23 14.63 -8.63
C GLU A 349 -2.85 14.93 -7.18
N TRP A 350 -2.54 13.89 -6.37
CA TRP A 350 -2.22 14.09 -4.96
C TRP A 350 -0.72 14.22 -4.67
N GLY A 351 0.14 13.90 -5.64
CA GLY A 351 1.58 13.92 -5.39
C GLY A 351 2.02 13.00 -4.25
N GLY A 352 2.85 13.49 -3.36
CA GLY A 352 3.33 12.76 -2.18
C GLY A 352 2.78 13.36 -0.90
N PHE A 353 1.74 12.75 -0.30
CA PHE A 353 1.28 13.11 1.04
C PHE A 353 1.87 12.15 2.08
N SER A 354 2.37 12.70 3.18
CA SER A 354 2.72 11.95 4.38
C SER A 354 1.93 12.52 5.57
N THR A 355 1.62 11.68 6.56
CA THR A 355 0.91 12.11 7.77
C THR A 355 1.63 13.27 8.47
N SER A 356 2.97 13.22 8.53
CA SER A 356 3.77 14.29 9.14
C SER A 356 3.70 15.60 8.36
N GLN A 357 3.70 15.55 7.02
CA GLN A 357 3.54 16.75 6.20
C GLN A 357 2.15 17.34 6.35
N MET A 358 1.09 16.51 6.27
CA MET A 358 -0.28 16.98 6.47
C MET A 358 -0.46 17.64 7.84
N ARG A 359 0.12 17.06 8.90
CA ARG A 359 0.09 17.67 10.24
C ARG A 359 0.74 19.06 10.24
N SER A 360 1.95 19.17 9.70
CA SER A 360 2.66 20.45 9.60
C SER A 360 1.87 21.50 8.82
N ASP A 361 1.21 21.09 7.74
CA ASP A 361 0.42 21.99 6.90
C ASP A 361 -0.89 22.43 7.59
N ILE A 362 -1.49 21.57 8.43
CA ILE A 362 -2.64 21.92 9.29
C ILE A 362 -2.19 22.91 10.38
N GLU A 363 -1.09 22.63 11.07
CA GLU A 363 -0.52 23.53 12.09
C GLU A 363 -0.13 24.90 11.50
N ALA A 364 0.30 24.93 10.24
CA ALA A 364 0.59 26.16 9.49
C ALA A 364 -0.67 26.88 8.94
N GLY A 365 -1.87 26.30 9.12
CA GLY A 365 -3.14 26.87 8.63
C GLY A 365 -3.38 26.73 7.12
N THR A 366 -2.59 25.89 6.43
CA THR A 366 -2.82 25.60 5.00
C THR A 366 -4.08 24.78 4.78
N TYR A 367 -4.36 23.86 5.69
CA TYR A 367 -5.60 23.07 5.76
C TYR A 367 -6.32 23.35 7.07
N SER A 368 -7.65 23.22 7.06
CA SER A 368 -8.48 23.51 8.24
C SER A 368 -8.31 22.51 9.35
N ASP A 369 -8.31 21.22 9.02
CA ASP A 369 -8.09 20.07 9.91
C ASP A 369 -7.90 18.82 9.04
N TRP A 370 -7.78 17.65 9.67
CA TRP A 370 -7.64 16.35 9.05
C TRP A 370 -8.81 15.95 8.13
N ASP A 371 -9.97 16.57 8.27
CA ASP A 371 -11.16 16.35 7.45
C ASP A 371 -11.30 17.36 6.30
N ASP A 372 -10.30 18.21 6.08
CA ASP A 372 -10.26 19.14 4.94
C ASP A 372 -10.44 18.36 3.63
N PRO A 373 -11.43 18.73 2.78
CA PRO A 373 -11.73 17.97 1.56
C PRO A 373 -10.60 17.96 0.52
N ARG A 374 -9.55 18.75 0.70
CA ARG A 374 -8.34 18.72 -0.14
C ARG A 374 -7.37 17.63 0.24
N LEU A 375 -7.47 17.09 1.47
CA LEU A 375 -6.60 16.02 1.97
C LEU A 375 -7.06 14.63 1.51
N PRO A 376 -6.12 13.70 1.29
CA PRO A 376 -6.42 12.31 0.96
C PRO A 376 -6.67 11.44 2.22
N THR A 377 -7.18 12.02 3.30
CA THR A 377 -7.66 11.29 4.48
C THR A 377 -9.05 10.72 4.21
N LEU A 378 -9.46 9.68 4.94
CA LEU A 378 -10.81 9.14 4.78
C LEU A 378 -11.88 10.16 5.15
N ALA A 379 -11.66 10.95 6.20
CA ALA A 379 -12.55 12.06 6.58
C ALA A 379 -12.63 13.13 5.48
N GLY A 380 -11.50 13.55 4.93
CA GLY A 380 -11.45 14.51 3.82
C GLY A 380 -12.15 14.02 2.56
N LEU A 381 -11.98 12.73 2.22
CA LEU A 381 -12.69 12.10 1.10
C LEU A 381 -14.20 12.02 1.35
N ARG A 382 -14.62 11.67 2.56
CA ARG A 382 -16.02 11.67 2.97
C ARG A 382 -16.64 13.07 2.87
N ASN A 383 -15.94 14.11 3.33
CA ASN A 383 -16.37 15.50 3.21
C ASN A 383 -16.42 15.98 1.75
N ARG A 384 -15.60 15.40 0.88
CA ARG A 384 -15.65 15.61 -0.58
C ARG A 384 -16.86 14.93 -1.24
N GLY A 385 -17.60 14.10 -0.53
CA GLY A 385 -18.77 13.36 -1.03
C GLY A 385 -18.44 11.97 -1.59
N ILE A 386 -17.22 11.46 -1.36
CA ILE A 386 -16.87 10.08 -1.75
C ILE A 386 -17.57 9.10 -0.81
N GLN A 387 -18.31 8.18 -1.39
CA GLN A 387 -19.02 7.14 -0.66
C GLN A 387 -18.08 5.99 -0.27
N ALA A 388 -18.33 5.37 0.88
CA ALA A 388 -17.56 4.21 1.35
C ALA A 388 -17.57 3.07 0.33
N GLU A 389 -18.72 2.82 -0.29
CA GLU A 389 -18.88 1.81 -1.33
C GLU A 389 -18.01 2.09 -2.56
N ALA A 390 -17.86 3.36 -2.96
CA ALA A 390 -16.97 3.75 -4.06
C ALA A 390 -15.51 3.39 -3.77
N LEU A 391 -15.06 3.63 -2.54
CA LEU A 391 -13.72 3.24 -2.10
C LEU A 391 -13.55 1.72 -2.07
N ARG A 392 -14.57 0.98 -1.58
CA ARG A 392 -14.54 -0.49 -1.59
C ARG A 392 -14.41 -1.03 -3.02
N ASN A 393 -15.29 -0.59 -3.91
CA ASN A 393 -15.31 -1.02 -5.31
C ASN A 393 -14.00 -0.68 -6.02
N PHE A 394 -13.45 0.51 -5.79
CA PHE A 394 -12.16 0.93 -6.33
C PHE A 394 -11.02 -0.02 -5.89
N TRP A 395 -10.91 -0.32 -4.59
CA TRP A 395 -9.83 -1.16 -4.09
C TRP A 395 -9.99 -2.64 -4.46
N LEU A 396 -11.23 -3.14 -4.57
CA LEU A 396 -11.50 -4.49 -5.03
C LEU A 396 -11.20 -4.66 -6.52
N GLU A 397 -11.51 -3.66 -7.34
CA GLU A 397 -11.18 -3.69 -8.77
C GLU A 397 -9.65 -3.68 -9.00
N LEU A 398 -8.90 -2.92 -8.21
CA LEU A 398 -7.44 -2.95 -8.26
C LEU A 398 -6.84 -4.26 -7.71
N GLY A 399 -7.53 -4.90 -6.78
CA GLY A 399 -7.16 -6.19 -6.20
C GLY A 399 -5.79 -6.19 -5.50
N ILE A 400 -5.19 -7.39 -5.40
CA ILE A 400 -3.86 -7.61 -4.84
C ILE A 400 -2.86 -7.79 -6.00
N THR A 401 -1.98 -6.82 -6.17
CA THR A 401 -0.86 -6.87 -7.11
C THR A 401 0.39 -6.31 -6.44
N GLN A 402 1.53 -6.97 -6.63
CA GLN A 402 2.81 -6.48 -6.12
C GLN A 402 3.42 -5.37 -7.00
N LYS A 403 2.85 -5.11 -8.18
CA LYS A 403 3.30 -4.02 -9.04
C LYS A 403 2.90 -2.68 -8.44
N ASP A 404 3.80 -1.70 -8.50
CA ASP A 404 3.45 -0.31 -8.22
C ASP A 404 2.62 0.21 -9.39
N ILE A 405 1.51 0.83 -9.07
CA ILE A 405 0.57 1.38 -10.03
C ILE A 405 0.32 2.85 -9.77
N SER A 406 -0.03 3.57 -10.82
CA SER A 406 -0.41 4.98 -10.75
C SER A 406 -1.77 5.14 -11.42
N VAL A 407 -2.68 5.83 -10.75
CA VAL A 407 -4.06 6.01 -11.20
C VAL A 407 -4.45 7.49 -11.16
N PRO A 408 -5.26 7.97 -12.10
CA PRO A 408 -5.85 9.30 -12.00
C PRO A 408 -6.97 9.30 -10.96
N LEU A 409 -7.19 10.43 -10.29
CA LEU A 409 -8.28 10.61 -9.34
C LEU A 409 -9.67 10.41 -10.00
N ALA A 410 -9.75 10.70 -11.30
CA ALA A 410 -10.94 10.45 -12.11
C ALA A 410 -11.43 8.99 -12.03
N THR A 411 -10.54 8.01 -11.85
CA THR A 411 -10.94 6.60 -11.63
C THR A 411 -11.77 6.44 -10.37
N LEU A 412 -11.35 7.05 -9.25
CA LEU A 412 -12.13 7.02 -8.01
C LEU A 412 -13.48 7.75 -8.18
N TYR A 413 -13.47 8.89 -8.87
CA TYR A 413 -14.69 9.62 -9.15
C TYR A 413 -15.66 8.84 -10.03
N ALA A 414 -15.17 8.04 -10.98
CA ALA A 414 -16.03 7.18 -11.80
C ALA A 414 -16.77 6.12 -10.95
N HIS A 415 -16.09 5.52 -9.95
CA HIS A 415 -16.75 4.63 -8.99
C HIS A 415 -17.80 5.38 -8.16
N ASN A 416 -17.47 6.59 -7.69
CA ASN A 416 -18.39 7.36 -6.87
C ASN A 416 -19.62 7.82 -7.67
N THR A 417 -19.43 8.26 -8.91
CA THR A 417 -20.53 8.69 -9.79
C THR A 417 -21.56 7.57 -9.98
N LYS A 418 -21.11 6.32 -10.19
CA LYS A 418 -22.03 5.19 -10.35
C LYS A 418 -22.96 4.98 -9.14
N ILE A 419 -22.50 5.35 -7.95
CA ILE A 419 -23.26 5.18 -6.70
C ILE A 419 -24.19 6.37 -6.46
N VAL A 420 -23.66 7.60 -6.66
CA VAL A 420 -24.43 8.79 -6.32
C VAL A 420 -25.38 9.23 -7.43
N ASP A 421 -25.19 8.76 -8.66
CA ASP A 421 -25.95 9.21 -9.83
C ASP A 421 -27.46 9.03 -9.66
N ASP A 422 -27.88 7.89 -9.14
CA ASP A 422 -29.30 7.58 -8.95
C ASP A 422 -29.96 8.34 -7.78
N THR A 423 -29.19 8.84 -6.82
CA THR A 423 -29.72 9.43 -5.59
C THR A 423 -29.46 10.92 -5.48
N ALA A 424 -28.57 11.48 -6.28
CA ALA A 424 -28.18 12.87 -6.18
C ALA A 424 -29.13 13.80 -6.96
N PRO A 425 -29.63 14.87 -6.34
CA PRO A 425 -30.40 15.88 -7.06
C PRO A 425 -29.50 16.56 -8.14
N ARG A 426 -30.08 16.87 -9.29
CA ARG A 426 -29.40 17.57 -10.36
C ARG A 426 -29.41 19.07 -10.10
N LEU A 427 -28.24 19.59 -9.78
CA LEU A 427 -28.04 21.02 -9.52
C LEU A 427 -27.08 21.61 -10.55
N THR A 428 -27.28 22.88 -10.90
CA THR A 428 -26.39 23.62 -11.78
C THR A 428 -25.63 24.66 -10.96
N PHE A 429 -24.33 24.74 -11.16
CA PHE A 429 -23.45 25.73 -10.55
C PHE A 429 -22.72 26.53 -11.63
N VAL A 430 -22.86 27.86 -11.60
CA VAL A 430 -22.16 28.75 -12.53
C VAL A 430 -21.03 29.46 -11.78
N ARG A 431 -19.78 29.05 -12.08
CA ARG A 431 -18.58 29.55 -11.37
C ARG A 431 -18.31 31.05 -11.62
N HIS A 432 -18.52 31.51 -12.85
CA HIS A 432 -18.27 32.88 -13.27
C HIS A 432 -19.50 33.40 -13.99
N PRO A 433 -20.57 33.80 -13.27
CA PRO A 433 -21.80 34.25 -13.89
C PRO A 433 -21.60 35.60 -14.57
N VAL A 434 -22.17 35.74 -15.75
CA VAL A 434 -22.30 37.02 -16.47
C VAL A 434 -23.75 37.42 -16.44
N SER A 435 -24.05 38.61 -15.95
CA SER A 435 -25.41 39.14 -15.97
C SER A 435 -25.75 39.68 -17.36
N PHE A 436 -26.95 39.39 -17.81
CA PHE A 436 -27.50 39.94 -19.04
C PHE A 436 -29.01 40.15 -18.89
N GLU A 437 -29.57 41.02 -19.67
CA GLU A 437 -30.99 41.34 -19.69
C GLU A 437 -31.67 40.59 -20.84
N LEU A 438 -32.79 39.92 -20.51
CA LEU A 438 -33.61 39.22 -21.51
C LEU A 438 -34.76 40.12 -21.93
N HIS A 439 -34.90 40.34 -23.24
CA HIS A 439 -36.03 41.05 -23.84
C HIS A 439 -36.93 40.06 -24.55
N GLY A 440 -38.24 40.12 -24.30
CA GLY A 440 -39.26 39.26 -24.93
C GLY A 440 -40.25 38.69 -23.92
N GLU A 441 -41.19 37.88 -24.45
CA GLU A 441 -42.14 37.14 -23.62
C GLU A 441 -41.55 35.79 -23.25
N TYR A 442 -41.43 35.49 -21.97
CA TYR A 442 -40.98 34.23 -21.43
C TYR A 442 -41.69 33.88 -20.13
N PRO A 443 -41.84 32.59 -19.76
CA PRO A 443 -42.46 32.18 -18.51
C PRO A 443 -41.71 32.75 -17.31
N ALA A 444 -42.43 33.21 -16.28
CA ALA A 444 -41.79 33.68 -15.04
C ALA A 444 -41.00 32.59 -14.29
N SER A 445 -41.39 31.38 -14.47
CA SER A 445 -40.68 30.19 -13.91
C SER A 445 -40.84 28.99 -14.78
N ILE A 446 -39.90 28.05 -14.65
CA ILE A 446 -39.91 26.73 -15.32
C ILE A 446 -39.84 25.66 -14.24
N GLU A 447 -40.61 24.59 -14.41
CA GLU A 447 -40.52 23.39 -13.57
C GLU A 447 -39.48 22.45 -14.13
N ILE A 448 -38.49 22.13 -13.32
CA ILE A 448 -37.39 21.21 -13.66
C ILE A 448 -37.43 20.02 -12.70
N PRO A 449 -37.43 18.77 -13.22
CA PRO A 449 -37.33 17.60 -12.35
C PRO A 449 -36.04 17.67 -11.50
N THR A 450 -36.15 17.34 -10.20
CA THR A 450 -34.97 17.26 -9.31
C THR A 450 -34.01 16.17 -9.79
N HIS A 451 -34.54 15.10 -10.40
CA HIS A 451 -33.76 14.04 -11.05
C HIS A 451 -34.47 13.58 -12.33
N PRO A 452 -33.74 13.43 -13.47
CA PRO A 452 -34.38 13.08 -14.75
C PRO A 452 -35.04 11.70 -14.77
N ASN A 453 -34.46 10.74 -14.05
CA ASN A 453 -34.92 9.33 -14.03
C ASN A 453 -35.74 8.97 -12.81
N HIS A 454 -35.87 9.85 -11.82
CA HIS A 454 -36.53 9.60 -10.53
C HIS A 454 -37.57 10.66 -10.21
N SER A 455 -38.75 10.56 -10.82
CA SER A 455 -39.88 11.51 -10.62
C SER A 455 -40.29 11.65 -9.16
N GLN A 456 -40.10 10.61 -8.34
CA GLN A 456 -40.41 10.62 -6.90
C GLN A 456 -39.56 11.63 -6.12
N MET A 457 -38.44 12.12 -6.67
CA MET A 457 -37.62 13.16 -6.08
C MET A 457 -38.24 14.55 -6.21
N GLY A 458 -39.35 14.68 -6.93
CA GLY A 458 -40.10 15.90 -7.11
C GLY A 458 -39.54 16.81 -8.20
N ILE A 459 -40.12 18.00 -8.24
CA ILE A 459 -39.79 19.06 -9.19
C ILE A 459 -39.38 20.32 -8.43
N ARG A 460 -38.56 21.13 -9.02
CA ARG A 460 -38.21 22.47 -8.52
C ARG A 460 -38.69 23.54 -9.51
N SER A 461 -39.30 24.58 -9.00
CA SER A 461 -39.63 25.76 -9.80
C SER A 461 -38.39 26.70 -9.85
N VAL A 462 -37.95 27.04 -11.03
CA VAL A 462 -36.78 27.90 -11.27
C VAL A 462 -37.21 29.14 -12.04
N SER A 463 -36.98 30.30 -11.45
CA SER A 463 -37.09 31.58 -12.17
C SER A 463 -35.85 31.77 -13.06
N TYR A 464 -35.95 32.62 -14.11
CA TYR A 464 -34.81 32.94 -14.99
C TYR A 464 -33.76 33.78 -14.29
N THR A 465 -33.14 33.23 -13.24
CA THR A 465 -32.03 33.86 -12.55
C THR A 465 -30.68 33.55 -13.20
N HIS A 466 -30.61 32.49 -14.02
CA HIS A 466 -29.42 32.10 -14.78
C HIS A 466 -29.82 31.25 -15.99
N LEU A 467 -29.08 31.37 -17.07
CA LEU A 467 -29.15 30.49 -18.26
C LEU A 467 -27.81 29.85 -18.46
N THR A 468 -27.83 28.56 -18.81
CA THR A 468 -26.66 27.82 -19.28
C THR A 468 -26.81 27.59 -20.77
N LEU A 469 -25.81 27.95 -21.54
CA LEU A 469 -25.75 27.54 -22.96
C LEU A 469 -25.58 26.02 -23.02
N PRO A 470 -26.28 25.29 -23.91
CA PRO A 470 -26.05 23.89 -24.10
C PRO A 470 -24.58 23.69 -24.53
N THR A 471 -23.81 23.03 -23.68
CA THR A 471 -22.48 22.54 -24.07
C THR A 471 -22.70 21.41 -25.04
N THR A 472 -22.32 21.58 -26.29
CA THR A 472 -22.20 20.47 -27.25
C THR A 472 -21.27 19.44 -26.63
N PRO A 473 -21.68 18.18 -26.49
CA PRO A 473 -20.73 17.15 -26.07
C PRO A 473 -19.59 17.13 -27.10
N TYR A 474 -18.39 17.35 -26.67
CA TYR A 474 -17.23 17.07 -27.49
C TYR A 474 -17.26 15.58 -27.83
N VAL A 475 -17.37 15.29 -29.11
CA VAL A 475 -17.24 13.93 -29.71
C VAL A 475 -15.81 13.45 -29.54
#